data_b0e7448fdefe1d703f5d7288d3b392a8
#
_entry.id   b0e7448fdefe1d703f5d7288d3b392a8
#
_cell.length_a   1.000
_cell.length_b   1.000
_cell.length_c   1.000
_cell.angle_alpha   90.00
_cell.angle_beta   90.00
_cell.angle_gamma   90.00
#
_symmetry.space_group_name_H-M   'P 1'
#
loop_
_entity.id
_entity.type
_entity.pdbx_description
1 polymer ?
#
loop_
_entity_poly.entity_id
_entity_poly.type
_entity_poly.pdbx_seq_one_letter_code
_entity_poly.pdbx_strand_id
1 'polypeptide(L)'
;MSGGVDSSVAALLLQQQGHDVVGVFMRNGQAGKKAQEKSCCSASDARDAAVVADRLGIPFYAVDYAEEFGALMDHFAAEYRRGRTPNPCVLCNQRLKFGQLFRLADDVGAETVATGHYARVVAGELRTARDTEKDQTYYLFGIDRPALLRTMFPLGDMTKAEVRAVARTAGLPVAEKAESMEICFVTSGDYRDVVRARGGRGRPGLFVDADGRELGQHDGIDGFTVGQRRGLPALGSPRYVAAIDAESGNVTLVAREGLDRRTARVSAVHWLVERPGHAVAVRVKVRARHSAVPATVLDEGTTACIEFVEPVAAITPGQAAVFYDGDRVLGGGWID
;
A
#
# COMPACT_ATOMS: atom_id res chain seq x y z
N MET A 1 -8.97 -12.19 8.74
CA MET A 1 -8.64 -11.55 10.05
C MET A 1 -7.11 -11.47 10.15
N SER A 2 -6.54 -10.34 10.56
CA SER A 2 -5.06 -10.13 10.60
C SER A 2 -4.48 -10.22 12.01
N GLY A 3 -5.28 -10.57 13.02
CA GLY A 3 -4.87 -10.53 14.42
C GLY A 3 -4.74 -9.11 15.01
N GLY A 4 -5.14 -8.07 14.27
CA GLY A 4 -5.21 -6.69 14.73
C GLY A 4 -6.63 -6.28 15.12
N VAL A 5 -6.76 -5.13 15.83
CA VAL A 5 -8.04 -4.62 16.34
C VAL A 5 -9.05 -4.37 15.20
N ASP A 6 -8.60 -3.83 14.06
CA ASP A 6 -9.50 -3.43 12.96
C ASP A 6 -10.24 -4.62 12.34
N SER A 7 -9.50 -5.67 11.96
CA SER A 7 -10.12 -6.87 11.39
C SER A 7 -11.01 -7.62 12.39
N SER A 8 -10.69 -7.52 13.67
CA SER A 8 -11.47 -8.15 14.75
C SER A 8 -12.79 -7.42 14.98
N VAL A 9 -12.77 -6.08 15.00
CA VAL A 9 -13.99 -5.27 15.11
C VAL A 9 -14.84 -5.39 13.84
N ALA A 10 -14.23 -5.46 12.66
CA ALA A 10 -14.96 -5.70 11.42
C ALA A 10 -15.76 -7.00 11.48
N ALA A 11 -15.16 -8.10 11.96
CA ALA A 11 -15.85 -9.39 12.13
C ALA A 11 -16.99 -9.30 13.16
N LEU A 12 -16.77 -8.64 14.30
CA LEU A 12 -17.79 -8.41 15.34
C LEU A 12 -19.00 -7.63 14.78
N LEU A 13 -18.74 -6.53 14.06
CA LEU A 13 -19.81 -5.69 13.51
C LEU A 13 -20.66 -6.44 12.49
N LEU A 14 -20.04 -7.23 11.63
CA LEU A 14 -20.77 -8.06 10.66
C LEU A 14 -21.64 -9.10 11.35
N GLN A 15 -21.12 -9.77 12.38
CA GLN A 15 -21.92 -10.72 13.18
C GLN A 15 -23.12 -10.03 13.85
N GLN A 16 -22.91 -8.83 14.42
CA GLN A 16 -23.98 -8.03 15.02
C GLN A 16 -25.04 -7.59 14.01
N GLN A 17 -24.65 -7.43 12.74
CA GLN A 17 -25.56 -7.14 11.63
C GLN A 17 -26.30 -8.38 11.10
N GLY A 18 -26.04 -9.55 11.68
CA GLY A 18 -26.69 -10.81 11.31
C GLY A 18 -26.07 -11.56 10.15
N HIS A 19 -24.86 -11.20 9.74
CA HIS A 19 -24.12 -11.96 8.72
C HIS A 19 -23.58 -13.27 9.29
N ASP A 20 -23.57 -14.31 8.47
CA ASP A 20 -22.84 -15.55 8.73
C ASP A 20 -21.35 -15.33 8.38
N VAL A 21 -20.51 -15.23 9.41
CA VAL A 21 -19.12 -14.75 9.28
C VAL A 21 -18.14 -15.91 9.40
N VAL A 22 -17.24 -16.00 8.44
CA VAL A 22 -16.08 -16.92 8.47
C VAL A 22 -14.78 -16.11 8.56
N GLY A 23 -13.96 -16.36 9.58
CA GLY A 23 -12.68 -15.72 9.76
C GLY A 23 -11.58 -16.39 8.92
N VAL A 24 -10.89 -15.62 8.08
CA VAL A 24 -9.76 -16.11 7.30
C VAL A 24 -8.49 -15.34 7.68
N PHE A 25 -7.43 -16.07 8.02
CA PHE A 25 -6.09 -15.53 8.24
C PHE A 25 -5.16 -15.97 7.11
N MET A 26 -4.45 -15.01 6.51
CA MET A 26 -3.52 -15.25 5.41
C MET A 26 -2.10 -15.43 5.97
N ARG A 27 -1.54 -16.64 5.87
CA ARG A 27 -0.17 -16.92 6.28
C ARG A 27 0.79 -16.56 5.16
N ASN A 28 1.86 -15.81 5.48
CA ASN A 28 2.86 -15.36 4.51
C ASN A 28 4.11 -16.27 4.44
N GLY A 29 4.10 -17.42 5.09
CA GLY A 29 5.19 -18.38 5.06
C GLY A 29 6.49 -17.95 5.72
N GLN A 30 6.54 -16.78 6.34
CA GLN A 30 7.76 -16.31 7.01
C GLN A 30 7.98 -17.05 8.34
N ALA A 31 8.93 -17.98 8.35
CA ALA A 31 9.38 -18.71 9.53
C ALA A 31 10.71 -18.13 10.03
N GLY A 32 10.73 -17.54 11.22
CA GLY A 32 11.98 -17.08 11.88
C GLY A 32 11.72 -16.41 13.21
N LYS A 33 12.67 -16.55 14.19
CA LYS A 33 12.52 -15.95 15.52
C LYS A 33 12.35 -14.42 15.50
N LYS A 34 12.91 -13.71 14.51
CA LYS A 34 12.76 -12.26 14.33
C LYS A 34 11.48 -11.87 13.57
N ALA A 35 10.92 -12.77 12.76
CA ALA A 35 9.66 -12.56 12.05
C ALA A 35 8.44 -12.64 12.98
N GLN A 36 8.60 -13.23 14.17
CA GLN A 36 7.50 -13.49 15.10
C GLN A 36 6.99 -12.24 15.85
N GLU A 37 7.74 -11.14 15.91
CA GLU A 37 7.40 -10.01 16.80
C GLU A 37 6.85 -8.77 16.09
N LYS A 38 6.98 -8.63 14.76
CA LYS A 38 6.67 -7.36 14.08
C LYS A 38 5.87 -7.45 12.76
N SER A 39 5.48 -8.63 12.30
CA SER A 39 4.73 -8.78 11.03
C SER A 39 3.25 -9.05 11.30
N CYS A 40 2.34 -8.39 10.57
CA CYS A 40 0.89 -8.59 10.69
C CYS A 40 0.39 -9.96 10.18
N CYS A 41 1.29 -10.88 9.85
CA CYS A 41 1.00 -12.25 9.41
C CYS A 41 1.86 -13.26 10.20
N SER A 42 2.26 -12.91 11.42
CA SER A 42 3.06 -13.76 12.30
C SER A 42 2.24 -14.89 12.92
N ALA A 43 2.93 -15.90 13.49
CA ALA A 43 2.25 -16.96 14.23
C ALA A 43 1.53 -16.44 15.50
N SER A 44 1.99 -15.32 16.09
CA SER A 44 1.29 -14.64 17.17
C SER A 44 0.02 -13.98 16.69
N ASP A 45 0.05 -13.31 15.53
CA ASP A 45 -1.15 -12.68 14.95
C ASP A 45 -2.20 -13.73 14.53
N ALA A 46 -1.76 -14.88 14.03
CA ALA A 46 -2.65 -16.00 13.74
C ALA A 46 -3.35 -16.50 15.02
N ARG A 47 -2.61 -16.61 16.14
CA ARG A 47 -3.18 -16.96 17.44
C ARG A 47 -4.15 -15.91 17.95
N ASP A 48 -3.80 -14.63 17.87
CA ASP A 48 -4.68 -13.54 18.26
C ASP A 48 -5.98 -13.56 17.44
N ALA A 49 -5.88 -13.79 16.12
CA ALA A 49 -7.04 -13.92 15.25
C ALA A 49 -7.91 -15.12 15.61
N ALA A 50 -7.28 -16.28 15.92
CA ALA A 50 -8.00 -17.48 16.34
C ALA A 50 -8.73 -17.28 17.68
N VAL A 51 -8.07 -16.65 18.67
CA VAL A 51 -8.69 -16.33 19.97
C VAL A 51 -9.89 -15.38 19.81
N VAL A 52 -9.76 -14.38 18.91
CA VAL A 52 -10.90 -13.50 18.61
C VAL A 52 -12.02 -14.27 17.93
N ALA A 53 -11.74 -15.13 16.95
CA ALA A 53 -12.73 -15.94 16.27
C ALA A 53 -13.46 -16.89 17.22
N ASP A 54 -12.73 -17.55 18.12
CA ASP A 54 -13.30 -18.39 19.18
C ASP A 54 -14.25 -17.59 20.08
N ARG A 55 -13.81 -16.39 20.52
CA ARG A 55 -14.66 -15.50 21.35
C ARG A 55 -15.93 -15.05 20.64
N LEU A 56 -15.85 -14.83 19.33
CA LEU A 56 -17.03 -14.48 18.51
C LEU A 56 -17.88 -15.71 18.14
N GLY A 57 -17.39 -16.92 18.38
CA GLY A 57 -18.07 -18.16 17.99
C GLY A 57 -18.14 -18.35 16.47
N ILE A 58 -17.18 -17.81 15.71
CA ILE A 58 -17.15 -17.92 14.24
C ILE A 58 -16.11 -18.95 13.78
N PRO A 59 -16.37 -19.69 12.68
CA PRO A 59 -15.35 -20.53 12.04
C PRO A 59 -14.10 -19.74 11.66
N PHE A 60 -12.91 -20.36 11.81
CA PHE A 60 -11.64 -19.71 11.51
C PHE A 60 -10.72 -20.62 10.73
N TYR A 61 -10.15 -20.10 9.63
CA TYR A 61 -9.21 -20.80 8.78
C TYR A 61 -7.93 -20.00 8.58
N ALA A 62 -6.79 -20.66 8.78
CA ALA A 62 -5.48 -20.10 8.45
C ALA A 62 -5.02 -20.69 7.10
N VAL A 63 -5.06 -19.88 6.05
CA VAL A 63 -4.73 -20.30 4.68
C VAL A 63 -3.29 -19.90 4.34
N ASP A 64 -2.55 -20.80 3.72
CA ASP A 64 -1.16 -20.54 3.33
C ASP A 64 -1.10 -19.85 1.97
N TYR A 65 -0.50 -18.66 1.96
CA TYR A 65 -0.22 -17.84 0.78
C TYR A 65 1.28 -17.51 0.69
N ALA A 66 2.14 -18.43 1.16
CA ALA A 66 3.59 -18.23 1.18
C ALA A 66 4.18 -18.00 -0.22
N GLU A 67 3.67 -18.69 -1.23
CA GLU A 67 4.11 -18.55 -2.61
C GLU A 67 3.76 -17.16 -3.17
N GLU A 68 2.52 -16.71 -3.01
CA GLU A 68 2.05 -15.43 -3.48
C GLU A 68 2.74 -14.26 -2.76
N PHE A 69 2.96 -14.39 -1.45
CA PHE A 69 3.78 -13.43 -0.71
C PHE A 69 5.24 -13.46 -1.14
N GLY A 70 5.77 -14.64 -1.48
CA GLY A 70 7.09 -14.80 -2.09
C GLY A 70 7.21 -13.99 -3.37
N ALA A 71 6.27 -14.15 -4.30
CA ALA A 71 6.23 -13.42 -5.56
C ALA A 71 6.10 -11.89 -5.35
N LEU A 72 5.32 -11.45 -4.33
CA LEU A 72 5.21 -10.04 -3.96
C LEU A 72 6.54 -9.47 -3.47
N MET A 73 7.27 -10.20 -2.63
CA MET A 73 8.59 -9.79 -2.14
C MET A 73 9.65 -9.80 -3.24
N ASP A 74 9.58 -10.73 -4.19
CA ASP A 74 10.47 -10.76 -5.36
C ASP A 74 10.24 -9.57 -6.27
N HIS A 75 8.98 -9.21 -6.53
CA HIS A 75 8.61 -8.00 -7.24
C HIS A 75 9.14 -6.74 -6.53
N PHE A 76 8.93 -6.66 -5.22
CA PHE A 76 9.45 -5.57 -4.39
C PHE A 76 10.96 -5.39 -4.53
N ALA A 77 11.72 -6.48 -4.43
CA ALA A 77 13.17 -6.44 -4.59
C ALA A 77 13.60 -6.07 -6.03
N ALA A 78 12.88 -6.57 -7.04
CA ALA A 78 13.15 -6.26 -8.44
C ALA A 78 12.96 -4.78 -8.75
N GLU A 79 11.89 -4.15 -8.24
CA GLU A 79 11.65 -2.71 -8.45
C GLU A 79 12.74 -1.84 -7.83
N TYR A 80 13.18 -2.13 -6.60
CA TYR A 80 14.31 -1.39 -5.99
C TYR A 80 15.60 -1.52 -6.81
N ARG A 81 15.89 -2.69 -7.38
CA ARG A 81 17.05 -2.89 -8.25
C ARG A 81 16.95 -2.14 -9.59
N ARG A 82 15.74 -1.77 -9.99
CA ARG A 82 15.47 -0.88 -11.14
C ARG A 82 15.47 0.59 -10.79
N GLY A 83 15.88 0.96 -9.55
CA GLY A 83 15.84 2.35 -9.07
C GLY A 83 14.43 2.89 -8.80
N ARG A 84 13.41 2.02 -8.73
CA ARG A 84 12.03 2.38 -8.46
C ARG A 84 11.68 2.11 -6.99
N THR A 85 10.72 2.83 -6.43
CA THR A 85 10.27 2.63 -5.04
C THR A 85 8.88 2.03 -5.03
N PRO A 86 8.74 0.70 -4.92
CA PRO A 86 7.45 0.03 -5.02
C PRO A 86 6.53 0.29 -3.83
N ASN A 87 5.23 0.14 -4.04
CA ASN A 87 4.24 0.08 -2.97
C ASN A 87 3.63 -1.33 -2.89
N PRO A 88 4.19 -2.22 -2.06
CA PRO A 88 3.74 -3.60 -1.98
C PRO A 88 2.33 -3.74 -1.40
N CYS A 89 1.85 -2.77 -0.60
CA CYS A 89 0.51 -2.82 -0.02
C CYS A 89 -0.59 -2.71 -1.07
N VAL A 90 -0.40 -1.91 -2.14
CA VAL A 90 -1.34 -1.85 -3.26
C VAL A 90 -1.42 -3.20 -3.96
N LEU A 91 -0.28 -3.80 -4.30
CA LEU A 91 -0.23 -5.11 -4.95
C LEU A 91 -0.78 -6.23 -4.06
N CYS A 92 -0.52 -6.18 -2.75
CA CYS A 92 -1.07 -7.12 -1.78
C CYS A 92 -2.61 -7.04 -1.77
N ASN A 93 -3.17 -5.85 -1.73
CA ASN A 93 -4.62 -5.70 -1.81
C ASN A 93 -5.16 -6.22 -3.14
N GLN A 94 -4.58 -5.82 -4.26
CA GLN A 94 -5.05 -6.19 -5.60
C GLN A 94 -4.94 -7.70 -5.85
N ARG A 95 -3.80 -8.34 -5.57
CA ARG A 95 -3.53 -9.73 -5.95
C ARG A 95 -3.95 -10.74 -4.88
N LEU A 96 -3.70 -10.44 -3.60
CA LEU A 96 -3.96 -11.38 -2.52
C LEU A 96 -5.34 -11.14 -1.90
N LYS A 97 -5.57 -9.96 -1.30
CA LYS A 97 -6.81 -9.73 -0.55
C LYS A 97 -8.05 -9.66 -1.44
N PHE A 98 -7.95 -9.01 -2.60
CA PHE A 98 -9.07 -8.88 -3.54
C PHE A 98 -8.93 -9.73 -4.80
N GLY A 99 -7.92 -10.60 -4.85
CA GLY A 99 -7.76 -11.64 -5.84
C GLY A 99 -7.98 -13.02 -5.23
N GLN A 100 -7.05 -13.50 -4.40
CA GLN A 100 -7.09 -14.86 -3.85
C GLN A 100 -8.22 -15.08 -2.83
N LEU A 101 -8.54 -14.08 -1.97
CA LEU A 101 -9.66 -14.24 -1.02
C LEU A 101 -11.01 -14.35 -1.72
N PHE A 102 -11.21 -13.72 -2.89
CA PHE A 102 -12.45 -13.91 -3.65
C PHE A 102 -12.56 -15.31 -4.23
N ARG A 103 -11.45 -15.92 -4.70
CA ARG A 103 -11.45 -17.32 -5.12
C ARG A 103 -11.82 -18.24 -3.97
N LEU A 104 -11.23 -18.02 -2.80
CA LEU A 104 -11.59 -18.76 -1.61
C LEU A 104 -13.07 -18.54 -1.21
N ALA A 105 -13.57 -17.31 -1.31
CA ALA A 105 -14.97 -17.00 -1.05
C ALA A 105 -15.90 -17.77 -1.99
N ASP A 106 -15.59 -17.82 -3.28
CA ASP A 106 -16.35 -18.59 -4.26
C ASP A 106 -16.31 -20.10 -3.96
N ASP A 107 -15.14 -20.63 -3.57
CA ASP A 107 -14.97 -22.06 -3.22
C ASP A 107 -15.79 -22.48 -1.99
N VAL A 108 -15.98 -21.58 -1.02
CA VAL A 108 -16.78 -21.83 0.20
C VAL A 108 -18.22 -21.32 0.11
N GLY A 109 -18.63 -20.77 -1.03
CA GLY A 109 -19.97 -20.23 -1.25
C GLY A 109 -20.27 -18.93 -0.52
N ALA A 110 -19.24 -18.14 -0.16
CA ALA A 110 -19.42 -16.83 0.46
C ALA A 110 -19.69 -15.74 -0.60
N GLU A 111 -20.73 -14.95 -0.37
CA GLU A 111 -21.15 -13.91 -1.32
C GLU A 111 -20.25 -12.68 -1.30
N THR A 112 -19.65 -12.36 -0.14
CA THR A 112 -18.89 -11.14 0.09
C THR A 112 -17.57 -11.38 0.80
N VAL A 113 -16.60 -10.51 0.57
CA VAL A 113 -15.33 -10.44 1.29
C VAL A 113 -15.30 -9.15 2.10
N ALA A 114 -15.09 -9.26 3.41
CA ALA A 114 -14.99 -8.10 4.30
C ALA A 114 -13.57 -7.94 4.83
N THR A 115 -13.15 -6.71 5.00
CA THR A 115 -11.83 -6.39 5.58
C THR A 115 -11.91 -5.20 6.54
N GLY A 116 -10.94 -5.12 7.47
CA GLY A 116 -10.80 -4.00 8.41
C GLY A 116 -10.16 -2.75 7.80
N HIS A 117 -10.27 -2.50 6.48
CA HIS A 117 -9.79 -1.26 5.90
C HIS A 117 -10.72 -0.09 6.20
N TYR A 118 -10.09 1.07 6.39
CA TYR A 118 -10.79 2.35 6.47
C TYR A 118 -11.04 2.86 5.05
N ALA A 119 -12.17 2.51 4.49
CA ALA A 119 -12.71 2.90 3.20
C ALA A 119 -14.22 2.69 3.21
N ARG A 120 -14.95 3.24 2.25
CA ARG A 120 -16.40 3.04 2.10
C ARG A 120 -16.72 2.54 0.70
N VAL A 121 -17.75 1.72 0.60
CA VAL A 121 -18.40 1.40 -0.68
C VAL A 121 -19.82 1.93 -0.60
N VAL A 122 -20.14 2.92 -1.41
CA VAL A 122 -21.45 3.57 -1.46
C VAL A 122 -21.98 3.54 -2.88
N ALA A 123 -23.11 2.93 -3.10
CA ALA A 123 -23.69 2.74 -4.43
C ALA A 123 -22.72 2.11 -5.46
N GLY A 124 -21.87 1.18 -4.99
CA GLY A 124 -20.87 0.51 -5.82
C GLY A 124 -19.63 1.34 -6.14
N GLU A 125 -19.45 2.50 -5.51
CA GLU A 125 -18.29 3.36 -5.66
C GLU A 125 -17.37 3.28 -4.43
N LEU A 126 -16.05 3.21 -4.67
CA LEU A 126 -15.06 3.32 -3.61
C LEU A 126 -14.93 4.78 -3.17
N ARG A 127 -15.11 5.04 -1.89
CA ARG A 127 -15.03 6.36 -1.28
C ARG A 127 -14.11 6.39 -0.08
N THR A 128 -13.52 7.54 0.20
CA THR A 128 -12.64 7.74 1.36
C THR A 128 -13.39 7.48 2.66
N ALA A 129 -12.66 7.03 3.69
CA ALA A 129 -13.21 6.80 5.02
C ALA A 129 -13.66 8.11 5.69
N ARG A 130 -14.54 8.00 6.69
CA ARG A 130 -14.89 9.10 7.59
C ARG A 130 -13.67 9.59 8.38
N ASP A 131 -12.83 8.68 8.84
CA ASP A 131 -11.53 8.99 9.45
C ASP A 131 -10.49 9.27 8.36
N THR A 132 -10.30 10.54 8.02
CA THR A 132 -9.41 10.95 6.94
C THR A 132 -7.92 10.68 7.25
N GLU A 133 -7.54 10.59 8.53
CA GLU A 133 -6.17 10.26 8.94
C GLU A 133 -5.88 8.77 8.77
N LYS A 134 -6.92 7.93 8.82
CA LYS A 134 -6.84 6.48 8.65
C LYS A 134 -7.25 6.01 7.26
N ASP A 135 -7.67 6.92 6.37
CA ASP A 135 -8.10 6.57 5.02
C ASP A 135 -7.07 5.70 4.30
N GLN A 136 -7.55 4.57 3.79
CA GLN A 136 -6.73 3.56 3.11
C GLN A 136 -7.08 3.39 1.63
N THR A 137 -7.91 4.25 1.07
CA THR A 137 -8.35 4.16 -0.33
C THR A 137 -7.22 4.25 -1.33
N TYR A 138 -6.11 4.93 -0.97
CA TYR A 138 -4.89 4.95 -1.77
C TYR A 138 -4.35 3.54 -2.08
N TYR A 139 -4.55 2.58 -1.18
CA TYR A 139 -4.09 1.21 -1.36
C TYR A 139 -5.11 0.31 -2.06
N LEU A 140 -6.31 0.83 -2.34
CA LEU A 140 -7.47 0.05 -2.79
C LEU A 140 -7.89 0.37 -4.24
N PHE A 141 -7.29 1.36 -4.89
CA PHE A 141 -7.69 1.81 -6.23
C PHE A 141 -7.62 0.69 -7.30
N GLY A 142 -6.80 -0.33 -7.06
CA GLY A 142 -6.62 -1.44 -8.00
C GLY A 142 -7.58 -2.63 -7.78
N ILE A 143 -8.63 -2.48 -6.97
CA ILE A 143 -9.67 -3.51 -6.82
C ILE A 143 -10.51 -3.54 -8.09
N ASP A 144 -10.71 -4.71 -8.69
CA ASP A 144 -11.59 -4.85 -9.84
C ASP A 144 -13.03 -4.50 -9.46
N ARG A 145 -13.75 -3.83 -10.37
CA ARG A 145 -15.11 -3.36 -10.11
C ARG A 145 -16.08 -4.48 -9.68
N PRO A 146 -16.10 -5.68 -10.30
CA PRO A 146 -16.90 -6.80 -9.80
C PRO A 146 -16.56 -7.20 -8.35
N ALA A 147 -15.27 -7.22 -8.00
CA ALA A 147 -14.81 -7.52 -6.64
C ALA A 147 -15.23 -6.42 -5.66
N LEU A 148 -15.16 -5.14 -6.06
CA LEU A 148 -15.59 -4.01 -5.26
C LEU A 148 -17.07 -4.11 -4.86
N LEU A 149 -17.94 -4.55 -5.76
CA LEU A 149 -19.38 -4.73 -5.50
C LEU A 149 -19.67 -5.85 -4.47
N ARG A 150 -18.75 -6.77 -4.29
CA ARG A 150 -18.81 -7.86 -3.31
C ARG A 150 -17.92 -7.60 -2.08
N THR A 151 -17.43 -6.36 -1.91
CA THR A 151 -16.53 -6.00 -0.81
C THR A 151 -17.27 -5.19 0.24
N MET A 152 -17.00 -5.50 1.51
CA MET A 152 -17.50 -4.74 2.66
C MET A 152 -16.33 -4.16 3.47
N PHE A 153 -16.47 -2.90 3.86
CA PHE A 153 -15.56 -2.20 4.76
C PHE A 153 -16.33 -1.71 5.99
N PRO A 154 -16.55 -2.57 7.00
CA PRO A 154 -17.38 -2.24 8.15
C PRO A 154 -16.90 -1.05 8.98
N LEU A 155 -15.62 -0.68 8.84
CA LEU A 155 -15.01 0.42 9.59
C LEU A 155 -15.05 1.78 8.86
N GLY A 156 -15.58 1.82 7.64
CA GLY A 156 -15.50 3.01 6.77
C GLY A 156 -16.13 4.27 7.36
N ASP A 157 -17.20 4.11 8.14
CA ASP A 157 -17.91 5.20 8.81
C ASP A 157 -17.52 5.38 10.28
N MET A 158 -16.39 4.79 10.72
CA MET A 158 -15.90 4.87 12.10
C MET A 158 -14.53 5.54 12.17
N THR A 159 -14.30 6.28 13.25
CA THR A 159 -12.96 6.73 13.63
C THR A 159 -12.20 5.61 14.33
N LYS A 160 -10.88 5.70 14.31
CA LYS A 160 -10.03 4.73 15.05
C LYS A 160 -10.34 4.67 16.54
N ALA A 161 -10.69 5.80 17.14
CA ALA A 161 -11.07 5.87 18.54
C ALA A 161 -12.36 5.08 18.82
N GLU A 162 -13.36 5.20 17.95
CA GLU A 162 -14.61 4.45 18.04
C GLU A 162 -14.38 2.93 17.86
N VAL A 163 -13.55 2.55 16.89
CA VAL A 163 -13.16 1.14 16.67
C VAL A 163 -12.53 0.55 17.93
N ARG A 164 -11.59 1.27 18.57
CA ARG A 164 -10.99 0.81 19.84
C ARG A 164 -12.00 0.75 20.99
N ALA A 165 -12.94 1.71 21.07
CA ALA A 165 -13.99 1.70 22.08
C ALA A 165 -14.90 0.47 21.91
N VAL A 166 -15.30 0.14 20.69
CA VAL A 166 -16.08 -1.09 20.40
C VAL A 166 -15.31 -2.34 20.81
N ALA A 167 -14.01 -2.41 20.47
CA ALA A 167 -13.17 -3.56 20.85
C ALA A 167 -13.08 -3.75 22.37
N ARG A 168 -12.93 -2.64 23.14
CA ARG A 168 -12.92 -2.67 24.62
C ARG A 168 -14.26 -3.13 25.18
N THR A 169 -15.35 -2.55 24.72
CA THR A 169 -16.71 -2.89 25.19
C THR A 169 -17.02 -4.36 24.95
N ALA A 170 -16.60 -4.91 23.80
CA ALA A 170 -16.75 -6.32 23.49
C ALA A 170 -15.70 -7.22 24.19
N GLY A 171 -14.77 -6.62 24.92
CA GLY A 171 -13.70 -7.32 25.61
C GLY A 171 -12.76 -8.08 24.69
N LEU A 172 -12.54 -7.59 23.44
CA LEU A 172 -11.62 -8.25 22.51
C LEU A 172 -10.18 -8.16 23.01
N PRO A 173 -9.42 -9.27 23.05
CA PRO A 173 -8.07 -9.29 23.64
C PRO A 173 -7.07 -8.39 22.86
N VAL A 174 -7.39 -8.03 21.63
CA VAL A 174 -6.57 -7.19 20.75
C VAL A 174 -6.89 -5.68 20.83
N ALA A 175 -7.78 -5.25 21.73
CA ALA A 175 -8.24 -3.85 21.84
C ALA A 175 -7.09 -2.85 22.00
N GLU A 176 -6.07 -3.20 22.79
CA GLU A 176 -4.90 -2.35 23.07
C GLU A 176 -3.69 -2.68 22.19
N LYS A 177 -3.81 -3.62 21.26
CA LYS A 177 -2.71 -4.00 20.38
C LYS A 177 -2.25 -2.81 19.55
N ALA A 178 -0.93 -2.61 19.49
CA ALA A 178 -0.31 -1.57 18.66
C ALA A 178 -0.58 -1.82 17.17
N GLU A 179 -0.67 -0.74 16.39
CA GLU A 179 -0.83 -0.82 14.94
C GLU A 179 0.49 -1.20 14.27
N SER A 180 0.40 -1.99 13.21
CA SER A 180 1.53 -2.22 12.33
C SER A 180 1.76 -0.98 11.46
N MET A 181 2.89 -0.29 11.66
CA MET A 181 3.22 0.97 10.98
C MET A 181 4.08 0.76 9.73
N GLU A 182 4.59 -0.46 9.51
CA GLU A 182 5.56 -0.79 8.47
C GLU A 182 5.02 -1.83 7.49
N ILE A 183 5.75 -2.05 6.40
CA ILE A 183 5.46 -3.11 5.44
C ILE A 183 5.56 -4.45 6.17
N CYS A 184 4.52 -5.26 6.09
CA CYS A 184 4.31 -6.46 6.91
C CYS A 184 5.45 -7.51 6.84
N PHE A 185 6.21 -7.54 5.77
CA PHE A 185 7.33 -8.46 5.59
C PHE A 185 8.72 -7.85 5.88
N VAL A 186 8.78 -6.55 6.24
CA VAL A 186 10.01 -5.86 6.66
C VAL A 186 10.14 -5.98 8.18
N THR A 187 10.61 -7.13 8.65
CA THR A 187 10.65 -7.46 10.10
C THR A 187 11.86 -6.86 10.81
N SER A 188 12.95 -6.56 10.09
CA SER A 188 14.17 -5.93 10.64
C SER A 188 14.04 -4.42 10.84
N GLY A 189 13.00 -3.78 10.28
CA GLY A 189 12.85 -2.32 10.19
C GLY A 189 13.69 -1.70 9.05
N ASP A 190 14.40 -2.49 8.28
CA ASP A 190 15.15 -2.06 7.11
C ASP A 190 14.74 -2.87 5.87
N TYR A 191 14.04 -2.23 4.93
CA TYR A 191 13.59 -2.88 3.70
C TYR A 191 14.74 -3.42 2.85
N ARG A 192 15.95 -2.84 2.99
CA ARG A 192 17.16 -3.25 2.25
C ARG A 192 17.55 -4.68 2.56
N ASP A 193 17.26 -5.17 3.77
CA ASP A 193 17.52 -6.57 4.13
C ASP A 193 16.68 -7.52 3.28
N VAL A 194 15.41 -7.18 3.03
CA VAL A 194 14.52 -7.96 2.16
C VAL A 194 15.00 -7.91 0.72
N VAL A 195 15.34 -6.72 0.21
CA VAL A 195 15.85 -6.54 -1.16
C VAL A 195 17.11 -7.37 -1.38
N ARG A 196 18.07 -7.30 -0.46
CA ARG A 196 19.35 -8.02 -0.55
C ARG A 196 19.22 -9.53 -0.40
N ALA A 197 18.33 -9.99 0.48
CA ALA A 197 18.06 -11.41 0.66
C ALA A 197 17.44 -12.05 -0.58
N ARG A 198 16.66 -11.26 -1.38
CA ARG A 198 15.92 -11.74 -2.54
C ARG A 198 16.61 -11.52 -3.89
N GLY A 199 17.58 -10.65 -3.97
CA GLY A 199 18.16 -10.30 -5.25
C GLY A 199 19.58 -9.76 -5.21
N GLY A 200 20.22 -9.82 -4.05
CA GLY A 200 21.52 -9.20 -3.84
C GLY A 200 21.46 -7.67 -3.72
N ARG A 201 22.60 -7.05 -3.64
CA ARG A 201 22.72 -5.58 -3.62
C ARG A 201 22.35 -5.00 -4.99
N GLY A 202 21.77 -3.81 -5.00
CA GLY A 202 21.63 -3.01 -6.19
C GLY A 202 23.00 -2.60 -6.76
N ARG A 203 22.98 -2.09 -7.99
CA ARG A 203 24.22 -1.67 -8.64
C ARG A 203 24.91 -0.55 -7.85
N PRO A 204 26.23 -0.67 -7.51
CA PRO A 204 27.00 0.43 -6.95
C PRO A 204 27.21 1.52 -8.01
N GLY A 205 27.46 2.75 -7.59
CA GLY A 205 27.64 3.87 -8.51
C GLY A 205 28.00 5.15 -7.82
N LEU A 206 27.73 6.26 -8.50
CA LEU A 206 28.11 7.60 -8.08
C LEU A 206 26.88 8.41 -7.65
N PHE A 207 27.08 9.26 -6.64
CA PHE A 207 26.25 10.43 -6.50
C PHE A 207 26.74 11.49 -7.48
N VAL A 208 25.82 12.05 -8.26
CA VAL A 208 26.11 13.10 -9.23
C VAL A 208 25.18 14.29 -9.03
N ASP A 209 25.63 15.48 -9.43
CA ASP A 209 24.74 16.65 -9.53
C ASP A 209 23.92 16.64 -10.83
N ALA A 210 23.12 17.69 -11.06
CA ALA A 210 22.30 17.82 -12.26
C ALA A 210 23.10 17.91 -13.56
N ASP A 211 24.37 18.33 -13.47
CA ASP A 211 25.31 18.46 -14.59
C ASP A 211 26.16 17.20 -14.80
N GLY A 212 25.94 16.15 -13.98
CA GLY A 212 26.66 14.88 -14.03
C GLY A 212 28.02 14.89 -13.31
N ARG A 213 28.34 15.93 -12.54
CA ARG A 213 29.59 15.98 -11.75
C ARG A 213 29.49 15.06 -10.56
N GLU A 214 30.58 14.33 -10.29
CA GLU A 214 30.70 13.42 -9.17
C GLU A 214 30.64 14.17 -7.82
N LEU A 215 29.80 13.69 -6.91
CA LEU A 215 29.62 14.18 -5.54
C LEU A 215 30.02 13.14 -4.49
N GLY A 216 30.30 11.91 -4.88
CA GLY A 216 30.69 10.81 -4.01
C GLY A 216 30.25 9.45 -4.57
N GLN A 217 30.43 8.41 -3.78
CA GLN A 217 30.16 7.02 -4.19
C GLN A 217 29.17 6.36 -3.24
N HIS A 218 28.49 5.31 -3.70
CA HIS A 218 27.59 4.49 -2.89
C HIS A 218 27.66 3.00 -3.29
N ASP A 219 27.27 2.12 -2.36
CA ASP A 219 27.39 0.67 -2.49
C ASP A 219 26.23 0.00 -3.24
N GLY A 220 25.17 0.72 -3.58
CA GLY A 220 24.03 0.18 -4.29
C GLY A 220 22.86 1.14 -4.34
N ILE A 221 22.16 1.19 -5.49
CA ILE A 221 21.00 2.04 -5.73
C ILE A 221 19.79 1.62 -4.90
N ASP A 222 19.75 0.37 -4.41
CA ASP A 222 18.67 -0.18 -3.57
C ASP A 222 18.50 0.56 -2.22
N GLY A 223 19.48 1.38 -1.85
CA GLY A 223 19.44 2.20 -0.63
C GLY A 223 18.75 3.55 -0.79
N PHE A 224 18.26 3.92 -2.00
CA PHE A 224 17.80 5.26 -2.29
C PHE A 224 16.35 5.30 -2.82
N THR A 225 15.70 6.43 -2.57
CA THR A 225 14.35 6.73 -3.03
C THR A 225 14.29 8.20 -3.43
N VAL A 226 13.58 8.53 -4.50
CA VAL A 226 13.36 9.92 -4.94
C VAL A 226 12.73 10.76 -3.80
N GLY A 227 13.34 11.91 -3.51
CA GLY A 227 12.99 12.78 -2.40
C GLY A 227 13.71 12.45 -1.08
N GLN A 228 14.53 11.40 -1.03
CA GLN A 228 15.32 11.06 0.17
C GLN A 228 16.39 12.13 0.43
N ARG A 229 16.55 12.50 1.72
CA ARG A 229 17.58 13.41 2.22
C ARG A 229 18.63 12.72 3.11
N ARG A 230 18.21 11.69 3.85
CA ARG A 230 19.06 11.00 4.82
C ARG A 230 19.98 10.00 4.13
N GLY A 231 21.20 9.81 4.67
CA GLY A 231 22.17 8.85 4.14
C GLY A 231 22.86 9.31 2.85
N LEU A 232 22.82 10.60 2.54
CA LEU A 232 23.56 11.23 1.43
C LEU A 232 24.88 11.83 1.91
N PRO A 233 25.85 12.07 1.01
CA PRO A 233 27.13 12.73 1.36
C PRO A 233 26.89 14.13 1.95
N ALA A 234 27.82 14.58 2.81
CA ALA A 234 27.81 15.91 3.39
C ALA A 234 28.34 16.93 2.36
N LEU A 235 27.46 17.68 1.72
CA LEU A 235 27.78 18.60 0.60
C LEU A 235 27.63 20.08 0.96
N GLY A 236 27.71 20.44 2.26
CA GLY A 236 27.61 21.84 2.74
C GLY A 236 26.19 22.42 2.70
N SER A 237 25.31 21.92 1.82
CA SER A 237 23.88 22.30 1.76
C SER A 237 23.00 21.04 1.62
N PRO A 238 21.72 21.11 2.08
CA PRO A 238 20.82 19.98 1.95
C PRO A 238 20.62 19.55 0.50
N ARG A 239 20.79 18.28 0.24
CA ARG A 239 20.53 17.64 -1.06
C ARG A 239 19.49 16.56 -0.95
N TYR A 240 18.87 16.26 -2.08
CA TYR A 240 17.78 15.29 -2.20
C TYR A 240 18.00 14.44 -3.45
N VAL A 241 17.62 13.17 -3.37
CA VAL A 241 17.61 12.28 -4.53
C VAL A 241 16.54 12.74 -5.51
N ALA A 242 16.95 13.10 -6.73
CA ALA A 242 16.05 13.52 -7.82
C ALA A 242 15.76 12.40 -8.81
N ALA A 243 16.76 11.56 -9.08
CA ALA A 243 16.65 10.43 -10.01
C ALA A 243 17.61 9.32 -9.61
N ILE A 244 17.29 8.11 -10.00
CA ILE A 244 18.10 6.90 -9.83
C ILE A 244 18.18 6.21 -11.19
N ASP A 245 19.36 6.10 -11.73
CA ASP A 245 19.61 5.40 -12.99
C ASP A 245 20.13 3.99 -12.70
N ALA A 246 19.33 2.98 -13.02
CA ALA A 246 19.67 1.59 -12.77
C ALA A 246 20.74 1.05 -13.71
N GLU A 247 20.93 1.66 -14.89
CA GLU A 247 21.93 1.23 -15.89
C GLU A 247 23.33 1.69 -15.52
N SER A 248 23.51 2.96 -15.22
CA SER A 248 24.79 3.51 -14.78
C SER A 248 25.06 3.26 -13.29
N GLY A 249 24.02 3.11 -12.49
CA GLY A 249 24.10 3.10 -11.03
C GLY A 249 24.14 4.51 -10.43
N ASN A 250 23.95 5.57 -11.21
CA ASN A 250 24.05 6.92 -10.70
C ASN A 250 22.80 7.37 -9.94
N VAL A 251 23.04 8.10 -8.85
CA VAL A 251 21.99 8.74 -8.04
C VAL A 251 22.18 10.25 -8.14
N THR A 252 21.24 10.93 -8.82
CA THR A 252 21.27 12.38 -9.02
C THR A 252 20.78 13.11 -7.79
N LEU A 253 21.60 14.05 -7.30
CA LEU A 253 21.31 14.87 -6.12
C LEU A 253 21.06 16.32 -6.53
N VAL A 254 19.96 16.90 -6.04
CA VAL A 254 19.57 18.30 -6.32
C VAL A 254 19.23 19.05 -5.03
N ALA A 255 19.09 20.38 -5.12
CA ALA A 255 18.45 21.19 -4.10
C ALA A 255 16.93 20.87 -4.05
N ARG A 256 16.22 21.37 -3.03
CA ARG A 256 14.80 21.06 -2.81
C ARG A 256 13.92 21.40 -4.02
N GLU A 257 14.19 22.53 -4.65
CA GLU A 257 13.44 23.06 -5.79
C GLU A 257 13.61 22.18 -7.05
N GLY A 258 14.71 21.48 -7.15
CA GLY A 258 14.97 20.55 -8.24
C GLY A 258 14.11 19.27 -8.22
N LEU A 259 13.33 19.06 -7.15
CA LEU A 259 12.38 17.94 -7.05
C LEU A 259 11.02 18.23 -7.66
N ASP A 260 10.71 19.49 -7.92
CA ASP A 260 9.38 19.92 -8.35
C ASP A 260 9.10 19.52 -9.79
N ARG A 261 7.94 18.94 -10.04
CA ARG A 261 7.46 18.49 -11.36
C ARG A 261 6.03 18.94 -11.57
N ARG A 262 5.72 19.40 -12.78
CA ARG A 262 4.34 19.76 -13.21
C ARG A 262 3.63 18.62 -13.91
N THR A 263 4.35 17.60 -14.30
CA THR A 263 3.77 16.46 -15.01
C THR A 263 4.25 15.15 -14.42
N ALA A 264 3.44 14.11 -14.57
CA ALA A 264 3.82 12.73 -14.33
C ALA A 264 3.17 11.83 -15.37
N ARG A 265 3.84 10.75 -15.74
CA ARG A 265 3.29 9.67 -16.52
C ARG A 265 2.98 8.49 -15.61
N VAL A 266 1.88 7.81 -15.88
CA VAL A 266 1.48 6.60 -15.17
C VAL A 266 1.16 5.49 -16.14
N SER A 267 1.52 4.29 -15.77
CA SER A 267 1.25 3.05 -16.50
C SER A 267 0.30 2.13 -15.74
N ALA A 268 -0.20 1.10 -16.41
CA ALA A 268 -1.19 0.14 -15.89
C ALA A 268 -2.37 0.85 -15.22
N VAL A 269 -2.93 1.83 -15.93
CA VAL A 269 -4.05 2.64 -15.43
C VAL A 269 -5.30 1.78 -15.27
N HIS A 270 -5.86 1.83 -14.06
CA HIS A 270 -7.10 1.16 -13.68
C HIS A 270 -8.16 2.18 -13.30
N TRP A 271 -9.35 2.12 -13.94
CA TRP A 271 -10.48 2.97 -13.65
C TRP A 271 -11.56 2.19 -12.89
N LEU A 272 -11.97 2.71 -11.74
CA LEU A 272 -13.12 2.21 -10.96
C LEU A 272 -14.45 2.75 -11.48
N VAL A 273 -14.41 3.73 -12.35
CA VAL A 273 -15.54 4.37 -13.02
C VAL A 273 -15.51 4.05 -14.51
N GLU A 274 -16.52 4.48 -15.24
CA GLU A 274 -16.44 4.47 -16.69
C GLU A 274 -15.25 5.30 -17.16
N ARG A 275 -14.50 4.73 -18.10
CA ARG A 275 -13.28 5.37 -18.61
C ARG A 275 -13.60 6.70 -19.23
N PRO A 276 -12.96 7.82 -18.84
CA PRO A 276 -13.37 9.15 -19.26
C PRO A 276 -13.24 9.41 -20.76
N GLY A 277 -12.25 8.81 -21.46
CA GLY A 277 -12.00 9.03 -22.88
C GLY A 277 -11.56 10.45 -23.26
N HIS A 278 -11.41 11.34 -22.27
CA HIS A 278 -10.99 12.75 -22.43
C HIS A 278 -10.22 13.20 -21.19
N ALA A 279 -9.65 14.39 -21.23
CA ALA A 279 -8.98 14.98 -20.08
C ALA A 279 -10.00 15.33 -18.98
N VAL A 280 -9.73 14.89 -17.75
CA VAL A 280 -10.60 15.14 -16.59
C VAL A 280 -9.86 15.89 -15.49
N ALA A 281 -10.52 16.89 -14.92
CA ALA A 281 -10.06 17.58 -13.73
C ALA A 281 -10.31 16.69 -12.49
N VAL A 282 -9.26 16.43 -11.72
CA VAL A 282 -9.28 15.53 -10.57
C VAL A 282 -8.37 16.05 -9.46
N ARG A 283 -8.39 15.39 -8.32
CA ARG A 283 -7.32 15.50 -7.34
C ARG A 283 -6.46 14.22 -7.39
N VAL A 284 -5.14 14.38 -7.39
CA VAL A 284 -4.20 13.25 -7.49
C VAL A 284 -3.38 13.12 -6.22
N LYS A 285 -3.32 11.92 -5.68
CA LYS A 285 -2.49 11.55 -4.52
C LYS A 285 -1.32 10.69 -5.02
N VAL A 286 -0.11 11.23 -4.99
CA VAL A 286 1.11 10.58 -5.52
C VAL A 286 1.87 9.75 -4.48
N ARG A 287 1.44 9.78 -3.22
CA ARG A 287 1.95 8.98 -2.09
C ARG A 287 0.87 8.79 -1.05
N ALA A 288 0.92 7.70 -0.31
CA ALA A 288 -0.08 7.38 0.71
C ALA A 288 -0.29 8.47 1.77
N ARG A 289 0.79 9.15 2.18
CA ARG A 289 0.76 10.18 3.23
C ARG A 289 0.69 11.62 2.71
N HIS A 290 0.61 11.82 1.38
CA HIS A 290 0.42 13.15 0.79
C HIS A 290 -1.07 13.49 0.72
N SER A 291 -1.37 14.78 0.79
CA SER A 291 -2.69 15.28 0.41
C SER A 291 -2.86 15.16 -1.10
N ALA A 292 -4.09 14.88 -1.54
CA ALA A 292 -4.42 14.93 -2.95
C ALA A 292 -4.37 16.37 -3.46
N VAL A 293 -3.73 16.59 -4.61
CA VAL A 293 -3.53 17.91 -5.22
C VAL A 293 -4.31 18.04 -6.53
N PRO A 294 -4.77 19.25 -6.91
CA PRO A 294 -5.48 19.46 -8.17
C PRO A 294 -4.60 19.14 -9.38
N ALA A 295 -5.16 18.41 -10.33
CA ALA A 295 -4.51 18.03 -11.58
C ALA A 295 -5.53 17.74 -12.67
N THR A 296 -5.06 17.68 -13.92
CA THR A 296 -5.78 17.14 -15.04
C THR A 296 -5.17 15.80 -15.44
N VAL A 297 -5.99 14.77 -15.64
CA VAL A 297 -5.55 13.45 -16.11
C VAL A 297 -6.06 13.26 -17.52
N LEU A 298 -5.13 13.02 -18.45
CA LEU A 298 -5.43 12.61 -19.82
C LEU A 298 -5.24 11.10 -19.94
N ASP A 299 -6.34 10.38 -20.15
CA ASP A 299 -6.34 8.93 -20.34
C ASP A 299 -5.84 8.58 -21.76
N GLU A 300 -4.81 7.75 -21.84
CA GLU A 300 -4.18 7.28 -23.07
C GLU A 300 -4.28 5.76 -23.24
N GLY A 301 -5.26 5.14 -22.61
CA GLY A 301 -5.43 3.71 -22.66
C GLY A 301 -4.80 3.00 -21.46
N THR A 302 -3.73 2.26 -21.63
CA THR A 302 -3.01 1.60 -20.54
C THR A 302 -2.12 2.57 -19.74
N THR A 303 -1.95 3.78 -20.26
CA THR A 303 -1.18 4.87 -19.64
C THR A 303 -2.05 6.11 -19.45
N ALA A 304 -1.59 7.06 -18.64
CA ALA A 304 -2.18 8.39 -18.58
C ALA A 304 -1.08 9.43 -18.29
N CYS A 305 -1.33 10.65 -18.79
CA CYS A 305 -0.53 11.82 -18.45
C CYS A 305 -1.27 12.63 -17.39
N ILE A 306 -0.53 13.04 -16.35
CA ILE A 306 -1.03 13.87 -15.26
C ILE A 306 -0.36 15.23 -15.38
N GLU A 307 -1.16 16.30 -15.44
CA GLU A 307 -0.70 17.69 -15.38
C GLU A 307 -1.19 18.32 -14.08
N PHE A 308 -0.26 18.68 -13.19
CA PHE A 308 -0.56 19.28 -11.90
C PHE A 308 -0.74 20.80 -12.04
N VAL A 309 -1.75 21.35 -11.37
CA VAL A 309 -1.98 22.80 -11.33
C VAL A 309 -0.78 23.52 -10.70
N GLU A 310 -0.27 22.98 -9.59
CA GLU A 310 0.95 23.46 -8.94
C GLU A 310 2.03 22.37 -8.96
N PRO A 311 3.33 22.75 -9.01
CA PRO A 311 4.40 21.76 -9.00
C PRO A 311 4.34 20.83 -7.77
N VAL A 312 4.55 19.54 -7.98
CA VAL A 312 4.56 18.52 -6.94
C VAL A 312 5.98 17.97 -6.79
N ALA A 313 6.45 17.98 -5.56
CA ALA A 313 7.79 17.53 -5.28
C ALA A 313 7.90 16.02 -5.17
N ALA A 314 9.05 15.52 -5.63
CA ALA A 314 9.47 14.14 -5.42
C ALA A 314 8.43 13.12 -5.88
N ILE A 315 7.90 13.30 -7.08
CA ILE A 315 7.12 12.28 -7.78
C ILE A 315 8.03 11.08 -7.99
N THR A 316 7.64 9.93 -7.43
CA THR A 316 8.54 8.79 -7.25
C THR A 316 8.12 7.63 -8.12
N PRO A 317 8.98 7.19 -9.09
CA PRO A 317 8.73 6.00 -9.89
C PRO A 317 8.48 4.76 -9.03
N GLY A 318 7.46 3.97 -9.40
CA GLY A 318 7.04 2.78 -8.66
C GLY A 318 6.01 3.02 -7.55
N GLN A 319 5.75 4.28 -7.16
CA GLN A 319 4.60 4.62 -6.34
C GLN A 319 3.32 4.69 -7.18
N ALA A 320 2.16 4.61 -6.52
CA ALA A 320 0.89 4.83 -7.20
C ALA A 320 0.55 6.32 -7.29
N ALA A 321 -0.13 6.71 -8.38
CA ALA A 321 -0.90 7.94 -8.43
C ALA A 321 -2.39 7.56 -8.43
N VAL A 322 -3.14 8.03 -7.43
CA VAL A 322 -4.56 7.69 -7.27
C VAL A 322 -5.41 8.93 -7.51
N PHE A 323 -6.47 8.77 -8.29
CA PHE A 323 -7.33 9.84 -8.79
C PHE A 323 -8.61 9.92 -7.96
N TYR A 324 -8.97 11.14 -7.53
CA TYR A 324 -10.13 11.42 -6.69
C TYR A 324 -11.00 12.52 -7.28
N ASP A 325 -12.31 12.38 -7.09
CA ASP A 325 -13.30 13.45 -7.25
C ASP A 325 -14.07 13.57 -5.92
N GLY A 326 -13.79 14.63 -5.15
CA GLY A 326 -14.25 14.74 -3.78
C GLY A 326 -13.75 13.59 -2.91
N ASP A 327 -14.66 12.81 -2.36
CA ASP A 327 -14.41 11.60 -1.57
C ASP A 327 -14.39 10.31 -2.41
N ARG A 328 -14.74 10.39 -3.71
CA ARG A 328 -14.82 9.27 -4.63
C ARG A 328 -13.45 8.95 -5.22
N VAL A 329 -13.08 7.68 -5.22
CA VAL A 329 -11.91 7.18 -5.94
C VAL A 329 -12.29 6.86 -7.37
N LEU A 330 -11.66 7.51 -8.33
CA LEU A 330 -11.92 7.29 -9.75
C LEU A 330 -11.06 6.17 -10.33
N GLY A 331 -9.86 5.97 -9.79
CA GLY A 331 -8.88 5.00 -10.26
C GLY A 331 -7.47 5.41 -9.92
N GLY A 332 -6.50 4.90 -10.69
CA GLY A 332 -5.08 5.23 -10.51
C GLY A 332 -4.18 4.42 -11.43
N GLY A 333 -2.88 4.61 -11.27
CA GLY A 333 -1.84 3.89 -12.02
C GLY A 333 -0.49 3.96 -11.32
N TRP A 334 0.51 3.34 -11.90
CA TRP A 334 1.87 3.33 -11.36
C TRP A 334 2.71 4.42 -12.01
N ILE A 335 3.35 5.26 -11.20
CA ILE A 335 4.25 6.33 -11.67
C ILE A 335 5.47 5.69 -12.36
N ASP A 336 5.75 6.16 -13.59
CA ASP A 336 6.87 5.70 -14.43
C ASP A 336 8.21 6.34 -14.07
#